data_630f7cbe84394e2832e244053d79cafd
#
_entry.id   630f7cbe84394e2832e244053d79cafd
#
_cell.length_a   1.000
_cell.length_b   1.000
_cell.length_c   1.000
_cell.angle_alpha   90.00
_cell.angle_beta   90.00
_cell.angle_gamma   90.00
#
_symmetry.space_group_name_H-M   'P 1'
#
loop_
_entity.id
_entity.type
_entity.pdbx_description
1 polymer ?
#
loop_
_entity_poly.entity_id
_entity_poly.type
_entity_poly.pdbx_seq_one_letter_code
_entity_poly.pdbx_strand_id
1 'polypeptide(L)'
;MSGRLIGIARRDRTRAAMEVVDRGEISPGEGVRGDFRGALKPGRNKREVTVLAREDWDAAVELVGRPELEWWNRRANLLVEGMALPRTQGATIRLAGGAVLEVTGQTDPCFRMDEIVDGLQAALTPEWRGGVTTRVLAGGPIAVGDQVECGE
;
A
#
# COMPACT_ATOMS: atom_id res chain seq x y z
N MET A 1 5.23 -17.01 3.91
CA MET A 1 4.52 -16.68 2.66
C MET A 1 5.26 -15.57 1.98
N SER A 2 5.48 -15.68 0.70
CA SER A 2 6.26 -14.70 -0.05
C SER A 2 5.56 -14.28 -1.34
N GLY A 3 5.87 -13.08 -1.78
CA GLY A 3 5.37 -12.50 -3.01
C GLY A 3 6.39 -11.55 -3.58
N ARG A 4 5.93 -10.64 -4.42
CA ARG A 4 6.82 -9.72 -5.14
C ARG A 4 6.28 -8.31 -5.13
N LEU A 5 7.16 -7.35 -4.94
CA LEU A 5 6.82 -5.92 -5.07
C LEU A 5 6.76 -5.60 -6.56
N ILE A 6 5.58 -5.14 -7.03
CA ILE A 6 5.39 -4.85 -8.45
C ILE A 6 5.04 -3.40 -8.73
N GLY A 7 4.83 -2.59 -7.71
CA GLY A 7 4.55 -1.18 -7.89
C GLY A 7 4.92 -0.34 -6.69
N ILE A 8 5.41 0.88 -6.96
CA ILE A 8 5.75 1.87 -5.94
C ILE A 8 5.17 3.20 -6.39
N ALA A 9 4.43 3.88 -5.50
CA ALA A 9 3.86 5.19 -5.80
C ALA A 9 3.91 6.10 -4.58
N ARG A 10 4.03 7.39 -4.85
CA ARG A 10 4.10 8.41 -3.79
C ARG A 10 3.54 9.72 -4.35
N ARG A 11 3.25 10.66 -3.45
CA ARG A 11 2.87 12.01 -3.82
C ARG A 11 3.51 12.99 -2.85
N ASP A 12 3.88 14.16 -3.36
CA ASP A 12 4.63 15.14 -2.56
C ASP A 12 3.75 16.10 -1.75
N ARG A 13 2.45 16.14 -2.02
CA ARG A 13 1.51 16.99 -1.28
C ARG A 13 0.11 16.39 -1.30
N THR A 14 -0.76 16.91 -0.43
CA THR A 14 -2.14 16.46 -0.35
C THR A 14 -2.86 16.64 -1.69
N ARG A 15 -3.66 15.66 -2.08
CA ARG A 15 -4.44 15.63 -3.32
C ARG A 15 -3.63 15.72 -4.60
N ALA A 16 -2.31 15.67 -4.53
CA ALA A 16 -1.48 15.59 -5.72
C ALA A 16 -1.69 14.25 -6.42
N ALA A 17 -1.40 14.21 -7.71
CA ALA A 17 -1.38 12.96 -8.46
C ALA A 17 -0.30 12.04 -7.90
N MET A 18 -0.55 10.73 -7.95
CA MET A 18 0.47 9.77 -7.54
C MET A 18 1.57 9.71 -8.59
N GLU A 19 2.81 9.69 -8.11
CA GLU A 19 4.00 9.47 -8.95
C GLU A 19 4.39 8.00 -8.82
N VAL A 20 4.38 7.28 -9.94
CA VAL A 20 4.79 5.87 -9.97
C VAL A 20 6.28 5.82 -10.28
N VAL A 21 7.03 5.12 -9.44
CA VAL A 21 8.49 5.02 -9.57
C VAL A 21 8.92 3.56 -9.55
N ASP A 22 10.11 3.27 -10.08
CA ASP A 22 10.64 1.91 -10.14
C ASP A 22 11.43 1.52 -8.90
N ARG A 23 11.88 2.51 -8.14
CA ARG A 23 12.66 2.29 -6.92
C ARG A 23 12.48 3.47 -5.97
N GLY A 24 12.83 3.25 -4.73
CA GLY A 24 12.73 4.27 -3.70
C GLY A 24 13.45 3.86 -2.43
N GLU A 25 13.19 4.59 -1.38
CA GLU A 25 13.78 4.36 -0.06
C GLU A 25 12.66 4.44 0.98
N ILE A 26 12.61 3.47 1.88
CA ILE A 26 11.70 3.51 3.03
C ILE A 26 12.51 3.87 4.25
N SER A 27 12.02 4.81 5.05
CA SER A 27 12.65 5.17 6.31
C SER A 27 11.62 5.48 7.39
N PRO A 28 11.96 5.23 8.67
CA PRO A 28 11.09 5.61 9.78
C PRO A 28 10.86 7.12 9.78
N GLY A 29 9.62 7.54 10.01
CA GLY A 29 9.26 8.95 10.03
C GLY A 29 8.93 9.55 8.68
N GLU A 30 9.30 8.90 7.58
CA GLU A 30 9.02 9.39 6.23
C GLU A 30 8.16 8.43 5.41
N GLY A 31 8.17 7.13 5.74
CA GLY A 31 7.55 6.12 4.90
C GLY A 31 8.36 5.94 3.63
N VAL A 32 7.71 5.96 2.47
CA VAL A 32 8.40 6.03 1.18
C VAL A 32 8.92 7.47 1.04
N ARG A 33 10.22 7.62 0.91
CA ARG A 33 10.83 8.97 0.86
C ARG A 33 10.19 9.80 -0.24
N GLY A 34 9.80 11.02 0.11
CA GLY A 34 9.09 11.93 -0.79
C GLY A 34 7.57 11.83 -0.73
N ASP A 35 7.03 10.91 0.06
CA ASP A 35 5.59 10.77 0.18
C ASP A 35 5.03 11.69 1.28
N PHE A 36 4.01 12.46 0.92
CA PHE A 36 3.38 13.41 1.84
C PHE A 36 2.76 12.71 3.06
N ARG A 37 1.97 11.64 2.81
CA ARG A 37 1.26 10.94 3.88
C ARG A 37 2.22 10.22 4.82
N GLY A 38 3.25 9.61 4.26
CA GLY A 38 4.25 8.90 5.06
C GLY A 38 5.05 9.81 5.97
N ALA A 39 5.23 11.07 5.59
CA ALA A 39 6.00 12.05 6.36
C ALA A 39 5.14 12.81 7.39
N LEU A 40 3.83 12.59 7.43
CA LEU A 40 2.96 13.22 8.42
C LEU A 40 3.22 12.66 9.82
N LYS A 41 3.27 13.51 10.83
CA LYS A 41 3.38 13.11 12.24
C LYS A 41 4.52 12.13 12.50
N PRO A 42 5.79 12.49 12.19
CA PRO A 42 6.93 11.58 12.39
C PRO A 42 6.93 10.97 13.79
N GLY A 43 7.15 9.66 13.87
CA GLY A 43 7.15 8.90 15.12
C GLY A 43 5.78 8.53 15.67
N ARG A 44 4.68 9.06 15.11
CA ARG A 44 3.33 8.77 15.55
C ARG A 44 2.40 8.38 14.42
N ASN A 45 2.92 8.29 13.21
CA ASN A 45 2.13 8.00 12.03
C ASN A 45 1.89 6.49 11.92
N LYS A 46 0.63 6.06 11.99
CA LYS A 46 0.26 4.65 11.80
C LYS A 46 0.06 4.29 10.34
N ARG A 47 0.27 5.24 9.43
CA ARG A 47 0.09 5.09 8.00
C ARG A 47 1.32 5.61 7.25
N GLU A 48 2.49 5.20 7.71
CA GLU A 48 3.73 5.62 7.06
C GLU A 48 3.87 5.03 5.67
N VAL A 49 3.46 3.76 5.50
CA VAL A 49 3.45 3.08 4.20
C VAL A 49 2.15 2.30 4.09
N THR A 50 1.44 2.48 2.99
CA THR A 50 0.23 1.70 2.71
C THR A 50 0.55 0.66 1.63
N VAL A 51 0.07 -0.55 1.83
CA VAL A 51 0.36 -1.70 0.96
C VAL A 51 -0.94 -2.28 0.42
N LEU A 52 -0.99 -2.53 -0.87
CA LEU A 52 -2.14 -3.08 -1.57
C LEU A 52 -1.75 -4.37 -2.27
N ALA A 53 -2.60 -5.38 -2.20
CA ALA A 53 -2.40 -6.61 -2.96
C ALA A 53 -3.04 -6.45 -4.34
N ARG A 54 -2.31 -6.83 -5.38
CA ARG A 54 -2.80 -6.77 -6.75
C ARG A 54 -4.08 -7.56 -6.94
N GLU A 55 -4.12 -8.76 -6.35
CA GLU A 55 -5.28 -9.63 -6.44
C GLU A 55 -6.53 -8.98 -5.85
N ASP A 56 -6.38 -8.24 -4.76
CA ASP A 56 -7.49 -7.53 -4.12
C ASP A 56 -7.98 -6.37 -4.99
N TRP A 57 -7.05 -5.61 -5.55
CA TRP A 57 -7.41 -4.50 -6.44
C TRP A 57 -8.12 -5.01 -7.69
N ASP A 58 -7.56 -6.05 -8.31
CA ASP A 58 -8.14 -6.64 -9.53
C ASP A 58 -9.56 -7.16 -9.27
N ALA A 59 -9.79 -7.82 -8.13
CA ALA A 59 -11.11 -8.30 -7.75
C ALA A 59 -12.11 -7.14 -7.60
N ALA A 60 -11.69 -6.06 -6.96
CA ALA A 60 -12.56 -4.91 -6.72
C ALA A 60 -12.93 -4.19 -8.02
N VAL A 61 -11.97 -3.93 -8.90
CA VAL A 61 -12.26 -3.19 -10.14
C VAL A 61 -13.06 -4.05 -11.12
N GLU A 62 -12.90 -5.37 -11.08
CA GLU A 62 -13.73 -6.27 -11.88
C GLU A 62 -15.18 -6.22 -11.40
N LEU A 63 -15.41 -6.21 -10.09
CA LEU A 63 -16.76 -6.12 -9.52
C LEU A 63 -17.52 -4.87 -9.96
N VAL A 64 -16.82 -3.76 -10.13
CA VAL A 64 -17.44 -2.50 -10.58
C VAL A 64 -17.39 -2.32 -12.10
N GLY A 65 -16.91 -3.33 -12.83
CA GLY A 65 -16.90 -3.31 -14.30
C GLY A 65 -15.83 -2.39 -14.90
N ARG A 66 -14.78 -2.07 -14.16
CA ARG A 66 -13.72 -1.17 -14.62
C ARG A 66 -12.33 -1.81 -14.42
N PRO A 67 -12.06 -2.98 -15.02
CA PRO A 67 -10.78 -3.68 -14.80
C PRO A 67 -9.57 -2.92 -15.34
N GLU A 68 -9.77 -1.90 -16.17
CA GLU A 68 -8.68 -1.10 -16.71
C GLU A 68 -8.15 -0.06 -15.71
N LEU A 69 -8.83 0.17 -14.58
CA LEU A 69 -8.39 1.17 -13.60
C LEU A 69 -7.05 0.78 -12.98
N GLU A 70 -6.13 1.73 -13.02
CA GLU A 70 -4.79 1.52 -12.49
C GLU A 70 -4.78 1.54 -10.96
N TRP A 71 -3.94 0.69 -10.37
CA TRP A 71 -3.90 0.48 -8.92
C TRP A 71 -3.57 1.75 -8.12
N TRP A 72 -2.82 2.69 -8.70
CA TRP A 72 -2.47 3.92 -7.97
C TRP A 72 -3.66 4.85 -7.74
N ASN A 73 -4.78 4.60 -8.39
CA ASN A 73 -6.04 5.27 -8.05
C ASN A 73 -6.47 4.96 -6.62
N ARG A 74 -6.03 3.85 -6.04
CA ARG A 74 -6.25 3.54 -4.62
C ARG A 74 -5.43 4.44 -3.71
N ARG A 75 -4.37 5.05 -4.25
CA ARG A 75 -3.44 5.94 -3.55
C ARG A 75 -2.60 5.20 -2.51
N ALA A 76 -2.34 3.93 -2.76
CA ALA A 76 -1.42 3.12 -1.98
C ALA A 76 0.02 3.38 -2.41
N ASN A 77 0.96 3.14 -1.50
CA ASN A 77 2.39 3.32 -1.78
C ASN A 77 2.99 2.12 -2.47
N LEU A 78 2.64 0.91 -2.04
CA LEU A 78 3.25 -0.33 -2.54
C LEU A 78 2.17 -1.26 -3.06
N LEU A 79 2.45 -1.88 -4.20
CA LEU A 79 1.62 -2.93 -4.77
C LEU A 79 2.42 -4.23 -4.75
N VAL A 80 1.86 -5.28 -4.14
CA VAL A 80 2.48 -6.61 -4.08
C VAL A 80 1.58 -7.63 -4.75
N GLU A 81 2.17 -8.71 -5.26
CA GLU A 81 1.41 -9.81 -5.83
C GLU A 81 1.98 -11.15 -5.40
N GLY A 82 1.20 -12.20 -5.57
CA GLY A 82 1.62 -13.57 -5.32
C GLY A 82 1.46 -14.01 -3.87
N MET A 83 0.88 -13.16 -3.02
CA MET A 83 0.63 -13.51 -1.63
C MET A 83 -0.53 -12.69 -1.08
N ALA A 84 -1.24 -13.23 -0.11
CA ALA A 84 -2.23 -12.46 0.64
C ALA A 84 -1.51 -11.59 1.68
N LEU A 85 -1.97 -10.34 1.82
CA LEU A 85 -1.46 -9.46 2.88
C LEU A 85 -1.96 -9.95 4.23
N PRO A 86 -1.14 -9.83 5.31
CA PRO A 86 -1.62 -10.20 6.64
C PRO A 86 -2.72 -9.25 7.08
N ARG A 87 -3.78 -9.80 7.63
CA ARG A 87 -4.95 -9.05 8.12
C ARG A 87 -4.97 -8.99 9.63
N THR A 88 -3.78 -8.84 10.21
CA THR A 88 -3.61 -8.89 11.66
C THR A 88 -2.70 -7.75 12.09
N GLN A 89 -3.20 -6.92 12.99
CA GLN A 89 -2.39 -5.86 13.59
C GLN A 89 -1.17 -6.46 14.26
N GLY A 90 0.01 -5.90 14.04
CA GLY A 90 1.26 -6.38 14.57
C GLY A 90 2.03 -7.34 13.66
N ALA A 91 1.39 -7.86 12.62
CA ALA A 91 2.08 -8.69 11.64
C ALA A 91 3.13 -7.87 10.88
N THR A 92 4.17 -8.52 10.37
CA THR A 92 5.25 -7.85 9.68
C THR A 92 5.28 -8.16 8.20
N ILE A 93 5.72 -7.18 7.42
CA ILE A 93 5.99 -7.31 5.99
C ILE A 93 7.45 -6.94 5.80
N ARG A 94 8.24 -7.85 5.24
CA ARG A 94 9.68 -7.67 5.05
C ARG A 94 10.00 -7.57 3.57
N LEU A 95 10.78 -6.57 3.22
CA LEU A 95 11.22 -6.33 1.84
C LEU A 95 12.69 -6.71 1.69
N ALA A 96 13.05 -7.17 0.51
CA ALA A 96 14.37 -7.72 0.23
C ALA A 96 15.52 -6.77 0.60
N GLY A 97 15.33 -5.46 0.46
CA GLY A 97 16.34 -4.46 0.79
C GLY A 97 16.53 -4.17 2.26
N GLY A 98 15.81 -4.87 3.15
CA GLY A 98 15.93 -4.72 4.59
C GLY A 98 14.83 -3.93 5.27
N ALA A 99 13.95 -3.28 4.52
CA ALA A 99 12.82 -2.57 5.13
C ALA A 99 11.87 -3.56 5.79
N VAL A 100 11.37 -3.21 6.97
CA VAL A 100 10.41 -4.00 7.73
C VAL A 100 9.25 -3.10 8.13
N LEU A 101 8.06 -3.52 7.77
CA LEU A 101 6.82 -2.80 8.05
C LEU A 101 5.98 -3.60 9.05
N GLU A 102 5.33 -2.89 9.97
CA GLU A 102 4.38 -3.51 10.91
C GLU A 102 2.97 -3.08 10.55
N VAL A 103 2.08 -4.04 10.38
CA VAL A 103 0.67 -3.76 10.06
C VAL A 103 0.01 -3.07 11.25
N THR A 104 -0.60 -1.92 11.02
CA THR A 104 -1.33 -1.16 12.04
C THR A 104 -2.84 -1.32 11.90
N GLY A 105 -3.33 -1.71 10.72
CA GLY A 105 -4.74 -1.92 10.47
C GLY A 105 -5.02 -2.04 8.98
N GLN A 106 -6.32 -2.06 8.64
CA GLN A 106 -6.71 -2.02 7.24
C GLN A 106 -6.71 -0.58 6.73
N THR A 107 -6.50 -0.42 5.44
CA THR A 107 -6.70 0.87 4.78
C THR A 107 -8.16 0.96 4.40
N ASP A 108 -8.98 1.58 5.26
CA ASP A 108 -10.42 1.70 5.01
C ASP A 108 -10.67 2.50 3.74
N PRO A 109 -11.44 1.96 2.78
CA PRO A 109 -11.83 2.73 1.62
C PRO A 109 -12.85 3.80 2.04
N CYS A 110 -12.72 4.98 1.45
CA CYS A 110 -13.62 6.08 1.75
C CYS A 110 -14.43 6.48 0.53
N PHE A 111 -15.32 7.45 0.71
CA PHE A 111 -16.20 7.93 -0.37
C PHE A 111 -15.42 8.40 -1.61
N ARG A 112 -14.13 8.75 -1.47
CA ARG A 112 -13.31 9.17 -2.60
C ARG A 112 -13.15 8.06 -3.64
N MET A 113 -13.27 6.80 -3.23
CA MET A 113 -13.25 5.68 -4.17
C MET A 113 -14.48 5.72 -5.08
N ASP A 114 -15.63 6.11 -4.54
CA ASP A 114 -16.86 6.24 -5.34
C ASP A 114 -16.82 7.44 -6.27
N GLU A 115 -15.96 8.42 -6.02
CA GLU A 115 -15.73 9.52 -6.96
C GLU A 115 -15.01 9.03 -8.23
N ILE A 116 -14.26 7.93 -8.13
CA ILE A 116 -13.58 7.31 -9.27
C ILE A 116 -14.58 6.50 -10.09
N VAL A 117 -15.30 5.61 -9.42
CA VAL A 117 -16.39 4.82 -10.01
C VAL A 117 -17.34 4.38 -8.91
N ASP A 118 -18.64 4.49 -9.17
CA ASP A 118 -19.66 4.07 -8.22
C ASP A 118 -19.48 2.61 -7.79
N GLY A 119 -19.54 2.37 -6.50
CA GLY A 119 -19.43 1.05 -5.93
C GLY A 119 -18.04 0.60 -5.56
N LEU A 120 -17.01 1.38 -5.90
CA LEU A 120 -15.62 0.98 -5.62
C LEU A 120 -15.35 0.91 -4.11
N GLN A 121 -15.90 1.85 -3.33
CA GLN A 121 -15.76 1.80 -1.87
C GLN A 121 -16.30 0.49 -1.32
N ALA A 122 -17.49 0.09 -1.73
CA ALA A 122 -18.12 -1.16 -1.26
C ALA A 122 -17.32 -2.38 -1.73
N ALA A 123 -16.79 -2.35 -2.95
CA ALA A 123 -16.01 -3.47 -3.50
C ALA A 123 -14.68 -3.67 -2.76
N LEU A 124 -14.09 -2.60 -2.23
CA LEU A 124 -12.84 -2.66 -1.47
C LEU A 124 -13.02 -2.96 0.01
N THR A 125 -14.25 -2.89 0.52
CA THR A 125 -14.51 -3.03 1.96
C THR A 125 -14.33 -4.45 2.50
N PRO A 126 -14.83 -5.53 1.83
CA PRO A 126 -14.71 -6.87 2.40
C PRO A 126 -13.26 -7.33 2.48
N GLU A 127 -12.95 -8.11 3.52
CA GLU A 127 -11.70 -8.85 3.64
C GLU A 127 -10.44 -8.00 3.49
N TRP A 128 -10.51 -6.74 3.91
CA TRP A 128 -9.40 -5.79 3.82
C TRP A 128 -8.87 -5.59 2.40
N ARG A 129 -9.73 -5.68 1.41
CA ARG A 129 -9.32 -5.49 0.00
C ARG A 129 -8.70 -4.12 -0.26
N GLY A 130 -9.01 -3.13 0.56
CA GLY A 130 -8.42 -1.80 0.45
C GLY A 130 -6.94 -1.73 0.80
N GLY A 131 -6.38 -2.82 1.30
CA GLY A 131 -4.97 -2.91 1.69
C GLY A 131 -4.76 -2.71 3.17
N VAL A 132 -3.50 -2.61 3.57
CA VAL A 132 -3.10 -2.44 4.97
C VAL A 132 -2.33 -1.15 5.16
N THR A 133 -2.52 -0.54 6.33
CA THR A 133 -1.68 0.55 6.81
C THR A 133 -0.53 -0.03 7.62
N THR A 134 0.64 0.57 7.52
CA THR A 134 1.81 0.09 8.25
C THR A 134 2.63 1.24 8.81
N ARG A 135 3.43 0.92 9.82
CA ARG A 135 4.49 1.80 10.29
C ARG A 135 5.84 1.14 10.00
N VAL A 136 6.87 1.94 9.86
CA VAL A 136 8.20 1.46 9.49
C VAL A 136 8.97 1.08 10.75
N LEU A 137 9.36 -0.19 10.86
CA LEU A 137 10.23 -0.68 11.94
C LEU A 137 11.70 -0.55 11.55
N ALA A 138 12.02 -0.80 10.28
CA ALA A 138 13.38 -0.66 9.75
C ALA A 138 13.30 -0.14 8.32
N GLY A 139 14.21 0.76 7.96
CA GLY A 139 14.28 1.32 6.63
C GLY A 139 15.14 0.48 5.68
N GLY A 140 15.09 0.84 4.41
CA GLY A 140 15.92 0.22 3.39
C GLY A 140 15.48 0.62 2.00
N PRO A 141 16.31 0.34 1.00
CA PRO A 141 15.96 0.59 -0.39
C PRO A 141 14.91 -0.39 -0.88
N ILE A 142 14.07 0.05 -1.79
CA ILE A 142 13.06 -0.78 -2.43
C ILE A 142 13.13 -0.61 -3.94
N ALA A 143 12.83 -1.69 -4.66
CA ALA A 143 12.79 -1.67 -6.12
C ALA A 143 11.71 -2.64 -6.61
N VAL A 144 11.07 -2.28 -7.71
CA VAL A 144 10.12 -3.18 -8.36
C VAL A 144 10.85 -4.47 -8.73
N GLY A 145 10.26 -5.60 -8.38
CA GLY A 145 10.86 -6.93 -8.54
C GLY A 145 11.37 -7.53 -7.24
N ASP A 146 11.47 -6.74 -6.17
CA ASP A 146 11.96 -7.22 -4.88
C ASP A 146 11.02 -8.27 -4.28
N GLN A 147 11.61 -9.26 -3.63
CA GLN A 147 10.86 -10.26 -2.89
C GLN A 147 10.27 -9.63 -1.62
N VAL A 148 9.05 -10.02 -1.30
CA VAL A 148 8.32 -9.58 -0.11
C VAL A 148 7.93 -10.81 0.69
N GLU A 149 8.17 -10.78 1.99
CA GLU A 149 7.79 -11.86 2.89
C GLU A 149 6.90 -11.32 4.01
N CYS A 150 5.89 -12.10 4.40
CA CYS A 150 5.01 -11.75 5.51
C CYS A 150 5.18 -12.73 6.65
N GLY A 151 5.16 -12.19 7.87
CA GLY A 151 5.20 -12.96 9.10
C GLY A 151 4.20 -12.41 10.12
N GLU A 152 3.88 -13.24 11.06
CA GLU A 152 3.00 -12.86 12.15
C GLU A 152 3.77 -12.63 13.46
#